data_2dcebc44cf9bb6254b0dac7e38fa7e23
#
_entry.id   2dcebc44cf9bb6254b0dac7e38fa7e23
#
_cell.length_a   1.000
_cell.length_b   1.000
_cell.length_c   1.000
_cell.angle_alpha   90.00
_cell.angle_beta   90.00
_cell.angle_gamma   90.00
#
_symmetry.space_group_name_H-M   'P 1'
#
loop_
_entity.id
_entity.type
_entity.pdbx_description
1 polymer ?
#
loop_
_entity_poly.entity_id
_entity_poly.type
_entity_poly.pdbx_seq_one_letter_code
_entity_poly.pdbx_strand_id
1 'polypeptide(L)'
;MFAKVTSLGLSGLAGYVVQVEADLSSGLPDSAVKESSERVRSAVKNLHYPWPSSRITINLAPADVRKTGPVYDLPLLVGLLAAQGVLPVPAPHQAFLGELGLDGTLRPVTGVLPMALAAVTLGVTELFLPAENAAEAAEAAGLTVYPARMASDVVRHLCGEEAITPAAPGGFDEAGTWLGPDMADVRGQAEARRALEIAAAGGHNLLLVGPPGTGKSMLAKRLPGILPPLTYEEALETSAIYSVAGLLPAGSGLLKERPFRSPHHSVSTAAMAGGGSTPRPGEVSLAHNGVLFLDELPEFSRDTLEVLRQPLEDGAVTVSRVHGTARYPCQFMLAAAMNPCKCGYLGHPTRECTCTPSAIEQYRRRISGPLLDRIDLHVEAMPVEYEALAAEAGGESSAAIRARVTAARKVQQERCTDLPGVRCNAQLPGAALRKYCRMTPKAQQILRAAFERLGYSARAYDRILRVARTIADLDGSEQVDTAHISEALQYRALDRKAM
;
A
#
# COMPACT_ATOMS: atom_id res chain seq x y z
N MET A 1 26.03 31.44 22.51
CA MET A 1 25.16 31.89 21.36
C MET A 1 24.18 30.76 21.08
N PHE A 2 22.88 31.09 20.94
CA PHE A 2 21.81 30.12 20.84
C PHE A 2 21.09 30.25 19.49
N ALA A 3 20.81 29.14 18.82
CA ALA A 3 19.97 29.08 17.63
C ALA A 3 18.97 27.94 17.75
N LYS A 4 17.79 28.14 17.18
CA LYS A 4 16.71 27.16 17.13
C LYS A 4 16.28 26.96 15.69
N VAL A 5 16.27 25.71 15.23
CA VAL A 5 15.97 25.33 13.84
C VAL A 5 14.87 24.28 13.85
N THR A 6 13.90 24.44 12.95
CA THR A 6 12.81 23.47 12.80
C THR A 6 13.22 22.32 11.88
N SER A 7 12.94 21.12 12.30
CA SER A 7 13.03 19.88 11.53
C SER A 7 11.76 19.07 11.68
N LEU A 8 11.67 17.95 10.98
CA LEU A 8 10.54 17.04 11.04
C LEU A 8 10.99 15.63 11.39
N GLY A 9 10.18 14.93 12.12
CA GLY A 9 10.38 13.51 12.44
C GLY A 9 9.16 12.69 12.06
N LEU A 10 9.29 11.36 12.14
CA LEU A 10 8.25 10.43 11.73
C LEU A 10 8.03 9.34 12.78
N SER A 11 6.77 9.06 13.09
CA SER A 11 6.34 7.92 13.88
C SER A 11 5.26 7.14 13.11
N GLY A 12 5.62 6.02 12.49
CA GLY A 12 4.78 5.34 11.51
C GLY A 12 4.57 6.21 10.28
N LEU A 13 3.34 6.67 10.03
CA LEU A 13 2.97 7.64 8.99
C LEU A 13 2.71 9.05 9.55
N ALA A 14 2.78 9.24 10.86
CA ALA A 14 2.53 10.52 11.49
C ALA A 14 3.82 11.34 11.59
N GLY A 15 3.87 12.47 10.87
CA GLY A 15 4.95 13.44 10.99
C GLY A 15 4.77 14.32 12.24
N TYR A 16 5.87 14.76 12.82
CA TYR A 16 5.90 15.69 13.95
C TYR A 16 7.06 16.67 13.83
N VAL A 17 6.91 17.85 14.45
CA VAL A 17 7.98 18.85 14.50
C VAL A 17 9.06 18.43 15.46
N VAL A 18 10.31 18.59 15.06
CA VAL A 18 11.48 18.47 15.89
C VAL A 18 12.18 19.84 15.95
N GLN A 19 12.40 20.34 17.15
CA GLN A 19 13.19 21.56 17.33
C GLN A 19 14.64 21.16 17.62
N VAL A 20 15.54 21.60 16.77
CA VAL A 20 16.98 21.47 16.92
C VAL A 20 17.48 22.75 17.60
N GLU A 21 17.96 22.63 18.83
CA GLU A 21 18.50 23.73 19.61
C GLU A 21 20.01 23.57 19.70
N ALA A 22 20.75 24.56 19.21
CA ALA A 22 22.19 24.61 19.27
C ALA A 22 22.65 25.77 20.15
N ASP A 23 23.42 25.48 21.18
CA ASP A 23 24.02 26.48 22.08
C ASP A 23 25.55 26.37 22.11
N LEU A 24 26.18 27.50 21.96
CA LEU A 24 27.63 27.66 22.03
C LEU A 24 27.98 28.39 23.32
N SER A 25 28.48 27.68 24.32
CA SER A 25 28.85 28.17 25.66
C SER A 25 30.35 28.07 25.90
N SER A 26 30.87 28.87 26.83
CA SER A 26 32.26 28.77 27.30
C SER A 26 32.48 27.45 28.06
N GLY A 27 33.42 26.61 27.62
CA GLY A 27 33.77 25.34 28.24
C GLY A 27 34.37 24.31 27.26
N LEU A 28 34.88 23.19 27.79
CA LEU A 28 35.44 22.11 26.98
C LEU A 28 34.32 21.35 26.21
N PRO A 29 34.59 20.87 24.99
CA PRO A 29 33.61 20.14 24.18
C PRO A 29 33.12 18.86 24.89
N ASP A 30 31.82 18.58 24.85
CA ASP A 30 31.22 17.34 25.35
C ASP A 30 30.79 16.41 24.23
N SER A 31 30.82 15.08 24.45
CA SER A 31 30.77 14.03 23.41
C SER A 31 29.42 13.36 23.22
N ALA A 32 28.31 14.08 23.38
CA ALA A 32 26.97 13.48 23.59
C ALA A 32 26.22 12.97 22.35
N VAL A 33 26.63 13.28 21.08
CA VAL A 33 25.99 12.76 19.85
C VAL A 33 27.08 12.26 18.90
N LYS A 34 27.54 11.03 19.09
CA LYS A 34 28.78 10.55 18.44
C LYS A 34 28.73 10.46 16.91
N GLU A 35 27.69 9.88 16.32
CA GLU A 35 27.72 9.59 14.88
C GLU A 35 27.32 10.77 13.98
N SER A 36 26.20 11.45 14.28
CA SER A 36 25.80 12.67 13.57
C SER A 36 26.81 13.83 13.76
N SER A 37 27.43 13.93 14.95
CA SER A 37 28.40 14.99 15.21
C SER A 37 29.67 14.85 14.36
N GLU A 38 30.11 13.62 14.06
CA GLU A 38 31.28 13.41 13.19
C GLU A 38 30.98 13.75 11.73
N ARG A 39 29.76 13.38 11.22
CA ARG A 39 29.35 13.78 9.86
C ARG A 39 29.22 15.29 9.74
N VAL A 40 28.51 15.94 10.65
CA VAL A 40 28.35 17.40 10.68
C VAL A 40 29.71 18.09 10.77
N ARG A 41 30.60 17.61 11.68
CA ARG A 41 31.96 18.20 11.83
C ARG A 41 32.80 18.09 10.58
N SER A 42 32.77 16.93 9.91
CA SER A 42 33.50 16.71 8.66
C SER A 42 32.94 17.58 7.55
N ALA A 43 31.61 17.65 7.41
CA ALA A 43 30.94 18.48 6.42
C ALA A 43 31.27 19.97 6.62
N VAL A 44 31.18 20.50 7.85
CA VAL A 44 31.54 21.90 8.18
C VAL A 44 32.96 22.22 7.76
N LYS A 45 33.92 21.31 8.07
CA LYS A 45 35.32 21.51 7.69
C LYS A 45 35.52 21.46 6.17
N ASN A 46 34.93 20.49 5.49
CA ASN A 46 35.09 20.31 4.04
C ASN A 46 34.38 21.39 3.23
N LEU A 47 33.36 22.01 3.79
CA LEU A 47 32.69 23.20 3.25
C LEU A 47 33.42 24.52 3.61
N HIS A 48 34.58 24.43 4.29
CA HIS A 48 35.43 25.58 4.70
C HIS A 48 34.76 26.54 5.69
N TYR A 49 33.75 26.10 6.45
CA TYR A 49 33.18 26.86 7.56
C TYR A 49 34.01 26.66 8.83
N PRO A 50 34.09 27.69 9.72
CA PRO A 50 34.82 27.58 10.97
C PRO A 50 34.13 26.58 11.91
N TRP A 51 34.91 25.69 12.52
CA TRP A 51 34.42 24.84 13.61
C TRP A 51 34.54 25.60 14.94
N PRO A 52 33.47 25.62 15.81
CA PRO A 52 33.52 26.35 17.06
C PRO A 52 34.60 25.79 17.98
N SER A 53 35.36 26.69 18.62
CA SER A 53 36.31 26.34 19.71
C SER A 53 35.65 26.26 21.07
N SER A 54 34.39 26.63 21.19
CA SER A 54 33.56 26.61 22.37
C SER A 54 32.84 25.28 22.57
N ARG A 55 32.27 25.05 23.76
CA ARG A 55 31.43 23.89 24.04
C ARG A 55 30.16 23.97 23.22
N ILE A 56 29.86 22.90 22.49
CA ILE A 56 28.64 22.75 21.69
C ILE A 56 27.67 21.91 22.48
N THR A 57 26.49 22.45 22.74
CA THR A 57 25.35 21.69 23.30
C THR A 57 24.23 21.63 22.28
N ILE A 58 23.79 20.41 21.95
CA ILE A 58 22.70 20.19 21.01
C ILE A 58 21.56 19.47 21.74
N ASN A 59 20.36 19.98 21.60
CA ASN A 59 19.14 19.37 22.09
C ASN A 59 18.15 19.17 20.96
N LEU A 60 17.48 18.00 20.93
CA LEU A 60 16.41 17.67 19.99
C LEU A 60 15.09 17.52 20.77
N ALA A 61 14.26 18.51 20.71
CA ALA A 61 12.95 18.52 21.39
C ALA A 61 11.82 18.05 20.44
N PRO A 62 10.75 17.40 20.96
CA PRO A 62 10.47 17.05 22.35
C PRO A 62 11.22 15.80 22.81
N ALA A 63 11.52 15.66 24.11
CA ALA A 63 12.36 14.57 24.65
C ALA A 63 11.65 13.21 24.73
N ASP A 64 10.33 13.20 24.78
CA ASP A 64 9.46 12.01 24.88
C ASP A 64 9.42 11.15 23.61
N VAL A 65 9.80 11.71 22.47
CA VAL A 65 9.88 10.98 21.18
C VAL A 65 11.34 10.68 20.87
N ARG A 66 11.65 9.41 20.62
CA ARG A 66 13.00 9.00 20.22
C ARG A 66 13.30 9.47 18.78
N LYS A 67 14.34 10.29 18.65
CA LYS A 67 14.86 10.72 17.35
C LYS A 67 15.92 9.74 16.89
N THR A 68 15.73 9.16 15.72
CA THR A 68 16.66 8.19 15.14
C THR A 68 16.90 8.50 13.68
N GLY A 69 18.11 8.19 13.20
CA GLY A 69 18.48 8.33 11.79
C GLY A 69 19.17 9.66 11.46
N PRO A 70 19.73 9.72 10.26
CA PRO A 70 20.57 10.83 9.80
C PRO A 70 19.76 12.02 9.28
N VAL A 71 18.43 11.96 9.30
CA VAL A 71 17.51 13.01 8.80
C VAL A 71 17.76 14.37 9.46
N TYR A 72 18.35 14.40 10.64
CA TYR A 72 18.63 15.61 11.40
C TYR A 72 20.02 16.23 11.12
N ASP A 73 20.84 15.63 10.25
CA ASP A 73 22.21 16.14 10.01
C ASP A 73 22.19 17.55 9.42
N LEU A 74 21.35 17.82 8.42
CA LEU A 74 21.21 19.16 7.85
C LEU A 74 20.72 20.20 8.84
N PRO A 75 19.63 20.00 9.61
CA PRO A 75 19.20 20.98 10.59
C PRO A 75 20.22 21.16 11.75
N LEU A 76 21.01 20.16 12.08
CA LEU A 76 22.12 20.28 13.04
C LEU A 76 23.21 21.20 12.48
N LEU A 77 23.61 21.05 11.23
CA LEU A 77 24.57 21.92 10.56
C LEU A 77 24.07 23.37 10.51
N VAL A 78 22.82 23.56 10.05
CA VAL A 78 22.19 24.88 9.97
C VAL A 78 22.13 25.55 11.34
N GLY A 79 21.71 24.81 12.39
CA GLY A 79 21.64 25.31 13.76
C GLY A 79 23.02 25.71 14.32
N LEU A 80 24.06 24.93 14.04
CA LEU A 80 25.41 25.21 14.43
C LEU A 80 25.95 26.48 13.78
N LEU A 81 25.79 26.62 12.45
CA LEU A 81 26.25 27.79 11.70
C LEU A 81 25.46 29.06 12.06
N ALA A 82 24.15 28.93 12.34
CA ALA A 82 23.34 30.03 12.83
C ALA A 82 23.77 30.50 14.24
N ALA A 83 24.07 29.53 15.16
CA ALA A 83 24.59 29.86 16.47
C ALA A 83 25.97 30.52 16.44
N GLN A 84 26.77 30.30 15.37
CA GLN A 84 28.04 30.99 15.14
C GLN A 84 27.88 32.38 14.50
N GLY A 85 26.70 32.71 13.99
CA GLY A 85 26.48 33.94 13.22
C GLY A 85 26.98 33.88 11.79
N VAL A 86 27.27 32.68 11.26
CA VAL A 86 27.69 32.49 9.86
C VAL A 86 26.51 32.68 8.91
N LEU A 87 25.29 32.33 9.35
CA LEU A 87 24.04 32.53 8.64
C LEU A 87 22.96 33.10 9.57
N PRO A 88 21.92 33.77 9.05
CA PRO A 88 20.81 34.25 9.86
C PRO A 88 20.06 33.09 10.50
N VAL A 89 19.52 33.28 11.71
CA VAL A 89 18.67 32.26 12.34
C VAL A 89 17.43 32.03 11.48
N PRO A 90 17.20 30.79 11.03
CA PRO A 90 16.04 30.47 10.20
C PRO A 90 14.71 30.78 10.89
N ALA A 91 13.72 31.16 10.10
CA ALA A 91 12.38 31.44 10.61
C ALA A 91 11.67 30.16 11.05
N PRO A 92 10.72 30.21 12.02
CA PRO A 92 10.02 29.03 12.53
C PRO A 92 9.23 28.25 11.46
N HIS A 93 8.83 28.89 10.36
CA HIS A 93 8.11 28.29 9.23
C HIS A 93 9.04 27.59 8.22
N GLN A 94 10.34 27.70 8.40
CA GLN A 94 11.37 27.04 7.57
C GLN A 94 11.83 25.76 8.27
N ALA A 95 11.71 24.61 7.60
CA ALA A 95 12.17 23.32 8.11
C ALA A 95 13.25 22.71 7.22
N PHE A 96 14.08 21.87 7.83
CA PHE A 96 15.27 21.28 7.19
C PHE A 96 15.28 19.77 7.43
N LEU A 97 15.57 19.00 6.38
CA LEU A 97 15.73 17.53 6.41
C LEU A 97 16.95 17.15 5.55
N GLY A 98 17.69 16.15 5.94
CA GLY A 98 18.72 15.57 5.07
C GLY A 98 19.84 14.90 5.83
N GLU A 99 20.38 13.84 5.25
CA GLU A 99 21.60 13.20 5.68
C GLU A 99 22.79 13.93 5.04
N LEU A 100 23.88 14.12 5.79
CA LEU A 100 25.10 14.72 5.28
C LEU A 100 26.14 13.66 4.90
N GLY A 101 26.65 13.79 3.69
CA GLY A 101 27.93 13.21 3.33
C GLY A 101 29.08 13.97 4.03
N LEU A 102 30.22 13.32 4.20
CA LEU A 102 31.41 13.95 4.82
C LEU A 102 31.94 15.16 4.04
N ASP A 103 31.66 15.20 2.73
CA ASP A 103 31.99 16.28 1.82
C ASP A 103 30.95 17.42 1.78
N GLY A 104 29.86 17.29 2.57
CA GLY A 104 28.76 18.25 2.60
C GLY A 104 27.66 17.98 1.56
N THR A 105 27.72 16.88 0.81
CA THR A 105 26.61 16.44 -0.06
C THR A 105 25.38 16.10 0.78
N LEU A 106 24.19 16.38 0.25
CA LEU A 106 22.93 15.98 0.84
C LEU A 106 22.45 14.66 0.23
N ARG A 107 22.24 13.66 1.09
CA ARG A 107 21.75 12.34 0.71
C ARG A 107 20.28 12.19 1.04
N PRO A 108 19.54 11.41 0.22
CA PRO A 108 18.12 11.21 0.41
C PRO A 108 17.81 10.51 1.74
N VAL A 109 16.66 10.85 2.31
CA VAL A 109 16.11 10.27 3.53
C VAL A 109 14.76 9.62 3.27
N THR A 110 14.36 8.67 4.10
CA THR A 110 13.09 7.94 3.97
C THR A 110 11.97 8.65 4.71
N GLY A 111 10.73 8.51 4.20
CA GLY A 111 9.53 9.04 4.87
C GLY A 111 9.31 10.54 4.67
N VAL A 112 9.87 11.13 3.62
CA VAL A 112 9.76 12.57 3.38
C VAL A 112 8.32 12.98 3.03
N LEU A 113 7.61 12.21 2.22
CA LEU A 113 6.23 12.55 1.86
C LEU A 113 5.31 12.72 3.08
N PRO A 114 5.18 11.75 4.01
CA PRO A 114 4.35 11.96 5.20
C PRO A 114 4.89 13.06 6.13
N MET A 115 6.20 13.33 6.19
CA MET A 115 6.75 14.47 6.90
C MET A 115 6.33 15.79 6.25
N ALA A 116 6.38 15.90 4.92
CA ALA A 116 5.98 17.08 4.17
C ALA A 116 4.47 17.38 4.32
N LEU A 117 3.62 16.33 4.25
CA LEU A 117 2.18 16.46 4.49
C LEU A 117 1.87 16.97 5.91
N ALA A 118 2.57 16.45 6.91
CA ALA A 118 2.41 16.91 8.29
C ALA A 118 2.94 18.33 8.48
N ALA A 119 4.02 18.72 7.80
CA ALA A 119 4.62 20.05 7.89
C ALA A 119 3.61 21.16 7.65
N VAL A 120 2.78 21.03 6.61
CA VAL A 120 1.74 22.00 6.27
C VAL A 120 0.75 22.21 7.44
N THR A 121 0.29 21.13 8.06
CA THR A 121 -0.63 21.19 9.20
C THR A 121 0.01 21.75 10.47
N LEU A 122 1.34 21.68 10.56
CA LEU A 122 2.15 22.16 11.68
C LEU A 122 2.69 23.59 11.50
N GLY A 123 2.25 24.28 10.41
CA GLY A 123 2.59 25.69 10.14
C GLY A 123 3.95 25.90 9.48
N VAL A 124 4.57 24.85 8.93
CA VAL A 124 5.76 24.95 8.08
C VAL A 124 5.32 25.27 6.65
N THR A 125 5.92 26.28 6.05
CA THR A 125 5.62 26.71 4.68
C THR A 125 6.79 26.55 3.72
N GLU A 126 7.99 26.36 4.25
CA GLU A 126 9.23 26.19 3.49
C GLU A 126 10.01 24.96 3.99
N LEU A 127 10.42 24.11 3.07
CA LEU A 127 11.14 22.87 3.38
C LEU A 127 12.40 22.74 2.53
N PHE A 128 13.56 22.70 3.18
CA PHE A 128 14.86 22.46 2.59
C PHE A 128 15.25 20.99 2.74
N LEU A 129 15.59 20.32 1.64
CA LEU A 129 15.83 18.88 1.66
C LEU A 129 16.71 18.41 0.48
N PRO A 130 17.18 17.16 0.49
CA PRO A 130 17.93 16.60 -0.61
C PRO A 130 17.16 16.63 -1.93
N ALA A 131 17.82 16.99 -3.02
CA ALA A 131 17.19 17.12 -4.34
C ALA A 131 16.45 15.84 -4.80
N GLU A 132 16.91 14.67 -4.40
CA GLU A 132 16.28 13.37 -4.72
C GLU A 132 14.91 13.17 -4.05
N ASN A 133 14.66 13.82 -2.91
CA ASN A 133 13.37 13.77 -2.21
C ASN A 133 12.38 14.89 -2.64
N ALA A 134 12.84 15.83 -3.49
CA ALA A 134 12.04 17.01 -3.80
C ALA A 134 10.71 16.69 -4.48
N ALA A 135 10.70 15.71 -5.39
CA ALA A 135 9.50 15.34 -6.13
C ALA A 135 8.37 14.83 -5.21
N GLU A 136 8.70 13.96 -4.23
CA GLU A 136 7.70 13.48 -3.26
C GLU A 136 7.24 14.58 -2.29
N ALA A 137 8.15 15.46 -1.85
CA ALA A 137 7.81 16.55 -0.93
C ALA A 137 6.94 17.62 -1.59
N ALA A 138 7.16 17.90 -2.89
CA ALA A 138 6.42 18.91 -3.64
C ALA A 138 4.93 18.56 -3.85
N GLU A 139 4.54 17.30 -3.62
CA GLU A 139 3.13 16.88 -3.64
C GLU A 139 2.34 17.35 -2.40
N ALA A 140 3.02 17.88 -1.37
CA ALA A 140 2.35 18.48 -0.21
C ALA A 140 1.87 19.90 -0.55
N ALA A 141 0.61 20.04 -0.91
CA ALA A 141 0.02 21.31 -1.28
C ALA A 141 0.15 22.37 -0.15
N GLY A 142 0.65 23.54 -0.49
CA GLY A 142 0.89 24.65 0.45
C GLY A 142 2.32 24.67 1.03
N LEU A 143 3.19 23.76 0.62
CA LEU A 143 4.60 23.72 1.01
C LEU A 143 5.50 24.17 -0.14
N THR A 144 6.38 25.13 0.09
CA THR A 144 7.46 25.49 -0.85
C THR A 144 8.67 24.63 -0.57
N VAL A 145 9.08 23.83 -1.55
CA VAL A 145 10.15 22.85 -1.40
C VAL A 145 11.42 23.33 -2.09
N TYR A 146 12.51 23.45 -1.35
CA TYR A 146 13.82 23.89 -1.84
C TYR A 146 14.77 22.69 -1.95
N PRO A 147 14.98 22.15 -3.17
CA PRO A 147 15.89 21.02 -3.41
C PRO A 147 17.34 21.47 -3.36
N ALA A 148 18.15 20.82 -2.54
CA ALA A 148 19.58 21.10 -2.46
C ALA A 148 20.41 19.82 -2.67
N ARG A 149 21.55 19.95 -3.35
CA ARG A 149 22.53 18.86 -3.51
C ARG A 149 23.65 18.92 -2.50
N MET A 150 23.98 20.13 -2.08
CA MET A 150 25.02 20.42 -1.10
C MET A 150 24.45 21.24 0.04
N ALA A 151 24.96 21.04 1.25
CA ALA A 151 24.59 21.88 2.38
C ALA A 151 25.00 23.36 2.17
N SER A 152 26.05 23.62 1.38
CA SER A 152 26.43 24.97 0.95
C SER A 152 25.36 25.70 0.14
N ASP A 153 24.54 24.97 -0.63
CA ASP A 153 23.46 25.57 -1.43
C ASP A 153 22.41 26.18 -0.47
N VAL A 154 22.08 25.42 0.60
CA VAL A 154 21.15 25.89 1.65
C VAL A 154 21.73 27.12 2.37
N VAL A 155 23.01 27.10 2.72
CA VAL A 155 23.65 28.23 3.39
C VAL A 155 23.62 29.46 2.51
N ARG A 156 24.03 29.38 1.23
CA ARG A 156 24.01 30.50 0.27
C ARG A 156 22.59 31.06 0.08
N HIS A 157 21.60 30.18 0.01
CA HIS A 157 20.20 30.61 -0.08
C HIS A 157 19.76 31.40 1.15
N LEU A 158 20.05 30.90 2.38
CA LEU A 158 19.69 31.56 3.62
C LEU A 158 20.45 32.88 3.82
N CYS A 159 21.67 33.01 3.32
CA CYS A 159 22.45 34.25 3.30
C CYS A 159 22.00 35.24 2.21
N GLY A 160 21.11 34.84 1.30
CA GLY A 160 20.66 35.68 0.18
C GLY A 160 21.66 35.80 -0.96
N GLU A 161 22.70 34.96 -1.00
CA GLU A 161 23.75 34.98 -2.01
C GLU A 161 23.30 34.30 -3.32
N GLU A 162 22.63 33.13 -3.20
CA GLU A 162 22.17 32.35 -4.35
C GLU A 162 20.81 31.69 -4.01
N ALA A 163 19.77 32.02 -4.77
CA ALA A 163 18.42 31.47 -4.53
C ALA A 163 18.30 30.07 -5.11
N ILE A 164 17.81 29.12 -4.31
CA ILE A 164 17.39 27.79 -4.79
C ILE A 164 16.02 27.95 -5.47
N THR A 165 15.89 27.41 -6.69
CA THR A 165 14.61 27.36 -7.39
C THR A 165 13.69 26.32 -6.73
N PRO A 166 12.47 26.69 -6.28
CA PRO A 166 11.55 25.73 -5.68
C PRO A 166 11.16 24.59 -6.63
N ALA A 167 10.98 23.42 -6.09
CA ALA A 167 10.46 22.28 -6.83
C ALA A 167 8.95 22.47 -7.10
N ALA A 168 8.53 22.12 -8.32
CA ALA A 168 7.11 22.10 -8.68
C ALA A 168 6.53 20.68 -8.47
N PRO A 169 5.23 20.56 -8.14
CA PRO A 169 4.54 19.25 -8.13
C PRO A 169 4.66 18.56 -9.49
N GLY A 170 4.80 17.24 -9.47
CA GLY A 170 5.00 16.45 -10.69
C GLY A 170 3.77 16.32 -11.60
N GLY A 171 2.61 16.79 -11.16
CA GLY A 171 1.31 16.57 -11.81
C GLY A 171 0.86 15.11 -11.70
N PHE A 172 -0.36 14.88 -11.27
CA PHE A 172 -0.95 13.55 -11.19
C PHE A 172 -2.00 13.38 -12.29
N ASP A 173 -1.80 12.36 -13.15
CA ASP A 173 -2.76 11.98 -14.17
C ASP A 173 -3.63 10.83 -13.66
N GLU A 174 -4.88 11.13 -13.33
CA GLU A 174 -5.86 10.14 -12.88
C GLU A 174 -6.26 9.14 -13.99
N ALA A 175 -6.01 9.46 -15.27
CA ALA A 175 -6.35 8.54 -16.36
C ALA A 175 -5.45 7.29 -16.38
N GLY A 176 -4.23 7.40 -15.89
CA GLY A 176 -3.25 6.34 -15.66
C GLY A 176 -3.10 5.32 -16.80
N THR A 177 -1.96 5.25 -17.44
CA THR A 177 -1.69 4.24 -18.47
C THR A 177 -1.12 2.99 -17.83
N TRP A 178 -1.80 1.84 -17.97
CA TRP A 178 -1.26 0.56 -17.55
C TRP A 178 -0.22 0.06 -18.57
N LEU A 179 1.00 -0.17 -18.12
CA LEU A 179 2.11 -0.67 -18.95
C LEU A 179 2.44 -2.15 -18.69
N GLY A 180 1.72 -2.79 -17.78
CA GLY A 180 1.91 -4.19 -17.44
C GLY A 180 1.21 -5.18 -18.39
N PRO A 181 1.14 -6.49 -18.03
CA PRO A 181 0.52 -7.53 -18.82
C PRO A 181 -0.94 -7.25 -19.14
N ASP A 182 -1.36 -7.47 -20.40
CA ASP A 182 -2.74 -7.24 -20.84
C ASP A 182 -3.62 -8.49 -20.74
N MET A 183 -4.91 -8.31 -20.44
CA MET A 183 -5.90 -9.40 -20.40
C MET A 183 -6.15 -9.99 -21.78
N ALA A 184 -5.87 -9.26 -22.85
CA ALA A 184 -5.96 -9.73 -24.24
C ALA A 184 -5.04 -10.93 -24.52
N ASP A 185 -3.93 -11.06 -23.79
CA ASP A 185 -3.03 -12.21 -23.94
C ASP A 185 -3.59 -13.50 -23.33
N VAL A 186 -4.65 -13.42 -22.52
CA VAL A 186 -5.27 -14.59 -21.87
C VAL A 186 -6.17 -15.30 -22.87
N ARG A 187 -5.77 -16.51 -23.21
CA ARG A 187 -6.55 -17.39 -24.10
C ARG A 187 -7.44 -18.34 -23.31
N GLY A 188 -8.66 -18.53 -23.75
CA GLY A 188 -9.65 -19.30 -23.00
C GLY A 188 -9.99 -18.69 -21.64
N GLN A 189 -10.17 -19.52 -20.61
CA GLN A 189 -10.39 -19.12 -19.20
C GLN A 189 -11.56 -18.11 -19.00
N ALA A 190 -12.65 -18.27 -19.75
CA ALA A 190 -13.77 -17.30 -19.75
C ALA A 190 -14.35 -17.08 -18.33
N GLU A 191 -14.54 -18.17 -17.56
CA GLU A 191 -15.06 -18.10 -16.18
C GLU A 191 -14.09 -17.38 -15.24
N ALA A 192 -12.78 -17.66 -15.34
CA ALA A 192 -11.80 -17.00 -14.51
C ALA A 192 -11.66 -15.50 -14.87
N ARG A 193 -11.73 -15.15 -16.16
CA ARG A 193 -11.74 -13.75 -16.63
C ARG A 193 -12.96 -12.99 -16.09
N ARG A 194 -14.16 -13.58 -16.16
CA ARG A 194 -15.39 -12.99 -15.62
C ARG A 194 -15.29 -12.82 -14.11
N ALA A 195 -14.76 -13.79 -13.38
CA ALA A 195 -14.55 -13.69 -11.95
C ALA A 195 -13.55 -12.59 -11.58
N LEU A 196 -12.48 -12.39 -12.35
CA LEU A 196 -11.52 -11.30 -12.17
C LEU A 196 -12.18 -9.93 -12.40
N GLU A 197 -13.04 -9.79 -13.42
CA GLU A 197 -13.82 -8.58 -13.67
C GLU A 197 -14.75 -8.26 -12.50
N ILE A 198 -15.49 -9.25 -11.98
CA ILE A 198 -16.36 -9.09 -10.81
C ILE A 198 -15.54 -8.72 -9.58
N ALA A 199 -14.40 -9.42 -9.35
CA ALA A 199 -13.51 -9.13 -8.24
C ALA A 199 -12.99 -7.69 -8.30
N ALA A 200 -12.55 -7.23 -9.48
CA ALA A 200 -12.08 -5.88 -9.70
C ALA A 200 -13.19 -4.84 -9.52
N ALA A 201 -14.39 -5.10 -10.04
CA ALA A 201 -15.54 -4.20 -9.93
C ALA A 201 -16.03 -4.05 -8.49
N GLY A 202 -16.07 -5.12 -7.71
CA GLY A 202 -16.56 -5.10 -6.34
C GLY A 202 -15.50 -4.97 -5.26
N GLY A 203 -14.22 -5.08 -5.58
CA GLY A 203 -13.12 -5.16 -4.60
C GLY A 203 -13.11 -6.49 -3.83
N HIS A 204 -13.61 -7.56 -4.45
CA HIS A 204 -13.76 -8.86 -3.81
C HIS A 204 -12.47 -9.65 -3.75
N ASN A 205 -12.25 -10.33 -2.63
CA ASN A 205 -11.15 -11.28 -2.49
C ASN A 205 -11.41 -12.54 -3.31
N LEU A 206 -10.36 -13.08 -3.93
CA LEU A 206 -10.44 -14.12 -4.95
C LEU A 206 -9.50 -15.29 -4.64
N LEU A 207 -9.96 -16.52 -4.80
CA LEU A 207 -9.15 -17.73 -4.77
C LEU A 207 -9.26 -18.48 -6.11
N LEU A 208 -8.15 -18.62 -6.80
CA LEU A 208 -8.02 -19.42 -8.01
C LEU A 208 -7.57 -20.84 -7.64
N VAL A 209 -8.37 -21.84 -7.99
CA VAL A 209 -8.08 -23.25 -7.73
C VAL A 209 -7.99 -23.99 -9.05
N GLY A 210 -6.89 -24.72 -9.29
CA GLY A 210 -6.74 -25.48 -10.52
C GLY A 210 -5.41 -26.22 -10.61
N PRO A 211 -5.27 -27.14 -11.56
CA PRO A 211 -4.04 -27.88 -11.79
C PRO A 211 -2.82 -26.97 -12.06
N PRO A 212 -1.59 -27.51 -11.90
CA PRO A 212 -0.39 -26.80 -12.33
C PRO A 212 -0.46 -26.45 -13.82
N GLY A 213 0.05 -25.28 -14.20
CA GLY A 213 0.10 -24.84 -15.61
C GLY A 213 -1.20 -24.24 -16.15
N THR A 214 -2.27 -24.10 -15.36
CA THR A 214 -3.54 -23.48 -15.83
C THR A 214 -3.51 -21.95 -15.89
N GLY A 215 -2.40 -21.30 -15.62
CA GLY A 215 -2.26 -19.84 -15.76
C GLY A 215 -2.78 -19.00 -14.58
N LYS A 216 -3.00 -19.58 -13.39
CA LYS A 216 -3.50 -18.87 -12.20
C LYS A 216 -2.68 -17.62 -11.86
N SER A 217 -1.36 -17.75 -11.77
CA SER A 217 -0.44 -16.63 -11.48
C SER A 217 -0.41 -15.61 -12.63
N MET A 218 -0.56 -16.06 -13.88
CA MET A 218 -0.68 -15.21 -15.06
C MET A 218 -1.96 -14.35 -15.00
N LEU A 219 -3.08 -14.95 -14.64
CA LEU A 219 -4.36 -14.26 -14.44
C LEU A 219 -4.27 -13.21 -13.32
N ALA A 220 -3.73 -13.59 -12.16
CA ALA A 220 -3.59 -12.68 -11.02
C ALA A 220 -2.72 -11.45 -11.34
N LYS A 221 -1.62 -11.60 -12.08
CA LYS A 221 -0.74 -10.49 -12.50
C LYS A 221 -1.43 -9.46 -13.40
N ARG A 222 -2.59 -9.78 -13.99
CA ARG A 222 -3.36 -8.88 -14.85
C ARG A 222 -4.42 -8.09 -14.10
N LEU A 223 -4.67 -8.42 -12.82
CA LEU A 223 -5.64 -7.70 -11.99
C LEU A 223 -5.39 -6.19 -11.91
N PRO A 224 -4.16 -5.69 -11.68
CA PRO A 224 -3.93 -4.25 -11.64
C PRO A 224 -4.35 -3.54 -12.92
N GLY A 225 -4.19 -4.21 -14.08
CA GLY A 225 -4.57 -3.68 -15.39
C GLY A 225 -6.06 -3.47 -15.60
N ILE A 226 -6.91 -4.16 -14.86
CA ILE A 226 -8.38 -4.03 -14.94
C ILE A 226 -9.00 -3.29 -13.75
N LEU A 227 -8.21 -2.97 -12.72
CA LEU A 227 -8.67 -2.12 -11.61
C LEU A 227 -8.82 -0.67 -12.07
N PRO A 228 -9.73 0.13 -11.48
CA PRO A 228 -9.77 1.56 -11.71
C PRO A 228 -8.41 2.20 -11.41
N PRO A 229 -8.01 3.26 -12.09
CA PRO A 229 -6.78 3.99 -11.74
C PRO A 229 -6.83 4.50 -10.29
N LEU A 230 -5.68 4.83 -9.72
CA LEU A 230 -5.63 5.46 -8.40
C LEU A 230 -6.25 6.85 -8.49
N THR A 231 -7.03 7.26 -7.49
CA THR A 231 -7.33 8.68 -7.28
C THR A 231 -6.11 9.39 -6.71
N TYR A 232 -6.10 10.71 -6.73
CA TYR A 232 -4.99 11.49 -6.14
C TYR A 232 -4.80 11.14 -4.65
N GLU A 233 -5.89 11.03 -3.87
CA GLU A 233 -5.85 10.67 -2.46
C GLU A 233 -5.31 9.25 -2.24
N GLU A 234 -5.76 8.28 -3.05
CA GLU A 234 -5.25 6.90 -2.99
C GLU A 234 -3.76 6.84 -3.33
N ALA A 235 -3.31 7.62 -4.33
CA ALA A 235 -1.91 7.70 -4.70
C ALA A 235 -1.06 8.32 -3.58
N LEU A 236 -1.57 9.36 -2.92
CA LEU A 236 -0.90 10.02 -1.80
C LEU A 236 -0.75 9.09 -0.59
N GLU A 237 -1.84 8.40 -0.18
CA GLU A 237 -1.83 7.42 0.91
C GLU A 237 -0.84 6.28 0.63
N THR A 238 -0.87 5.74 -0.59
CA THR A 238 -0.02 4.62 -0.99
C THR A 238 1.45 5.03 -1.08
N SER A 239 1.73 6.20 -1.69
CA SER A 239 3.09 6.73 -1.81
C SER A 239 3.70 7.06 -0.46
N ALA A 240 2.91 7.52 0.53
CA ALA A 240 3.38 7.75 1.89
C ALA A 240 3.90 6.46 2.55
N ILE A 241 3.23 5.32 2.33
CA ILE A 241 3.68 4.01 2.83
C ILE A 241 5.01 3.62 2.16
N TYR A 242 5.12 3.80 0.83
CA TYR A 242 6.32 3.48 0.07
C TYR A 242 7.50 4.41 0.41
N SER A 243 7.24 5.68 0.70
CA SER A 243 8.24 6.64 1.19
C SER A 243 8.83 6.19 2.53
N VAL A 244 7.98 5.80 3.50
CA VAL A 244 8.43 5.25 4.81
C VAL A 244 9.18 3.94 4.67
N ALA A 245 8.77 3.08 3.73
CA ALA A 245 9.47 1.84 3.43
C ALA A 245 10.82 2.04 2.73
N GLY A 246 11.08 3.24 2.18
CA GLY A 246 12.25 3.52 1.32
C GLY A 246 12.14 2.85 -0.04
N LEU A 247 10.92 2.62 -0.54
CA LEU A 247 10.62 1.93 -1.80
C LEU A 247 9.99 2.85 -2.84
N LEU A 248 9.82 4.14 -2.54
CA LEU A 248 9.37 5.10 -3.54
C LEU A 248 10.51 5.34 -4.54
N PRO A 249 10.28 5.20 -5.86
CA PRO A 249 11.33 5.40 -6.85
C PRO A 249 11.88 6.83 -6.80
N ALA A 250 13.20 6.97 -6.88
CA ALA A 250 13.84 8.28 -6.83
C ALA A 250 13.31 9.20 -7.95
N GLY A 251 12.99 10.44 -7.61
CA GLY A 251 12.44 11.42 -8.55
C GLY A 251 10.98 11.20 -8.96
N SER A 252 10.31 10.17 -8.46
CA SER A 252 8.85 10.04 -8.59
C SER A 252 8.16 10.84 -7.49
N GLY A 253 7.14 11.63 -7.83
CA GLY A 253 6.31 12.31 -6.84
C GLY A 253 5.37 11.29 -6.16
N LEU A 254 4.42 10.79 -6.91
CA LEU A 254 3.45 9.79 -6.44
C LEU A 254 3.52 8.51 -7.27
N LEU A 255 3.08 7.41 -6.67
CA LEU A 255 2.82 6.17 -7.40
C LEU A 255 1.61 6.38 -8.32
N LYS A 256 1.77 6.00 -9.59
CA LYS A 256 0.73 6.13 -10.62
C LYS A 256 -0.06 4.85 -10.86
N GLU A 257 0.50 3.71 -10.45
CA GLU A 257 -0.11 2.39 -10.63
C GLU A 257 -0.46 1.75 -9.29
N ARG A 258 -1.53 0.96 -9.27
CA ARG A 258 -1.91 0.18 -8.09
C ARG A 258 -0.84 -0.87 -7.78
N PRO A 259 -0.36 -0.96 -6.54
CA PRO A 259 0.63 -1.95 -6.14
C PRO A 259 0.17 -3.38 -6.41
N PHE A 260 1.09 -4.21 -6.90
CA PHE A 260 0.92 -5.66 -6.96
C PHE A 260 2.03 -6.31 -6.13
N ARG A 261 1.68 -6.82 -4.96
CA ARG A 261 2.64 -7.48 -4.06
C ARG A 261 2.46 -8.99 -4.14
N SER A 262 3.54 -9.70 -4.38
CA SER A 262 3.53 -11.17 -4.50
C SER A 262 4.69 -11.77 -3.68
N PRO A 263 4.55 -11.79 -2.35
CA PRO A 263 5.59 -12.39 -1.50
C PRO A 263 5.67 -13.90 -1.73
N HIS A 264 6.89 -14.43 -1.64
CA HIS A 264 7.11 -15.88 -1.68
C HIS A 264 6.51 -16.55 -0.45
N HIS A 265 6.07 -17.80 -0.54
CA HIS A 265 5.45 -18.54 0.57
C HIS A 265 6.36 -18.71 1.81
N SER A 266 7.68 -18.56 1.66
CA SER A 266 8.64 -18.58 2.77
C SER A 266 8.76 -17.24 3.53
N VAL A 267 7.94 -16.23 3.19
CA VAL A 267 7.93 -14.92 3.84
C VAL A 267 7.64 -15.09 5.34
N SER A 268 8.38 -14.35 6.18
CA SER A 268 8.14 -14.37 7.62
C SER A 268 6.89 -13.57 8.00
N THR A 269 6.28 -13.91 9.12
CA THR A 269 5.14 -13.18 9.70
C THR A 269 5.44 -11.68 9.87
N ALA A 270 6.67 -11.34 10.29
CA ALA A 270 7.11 -9.96 10.44
C ALA A 270 7.26 -9.22 9.10
N ALA A 271 7.71 -9.89 8.04
CA ALA A 271 7.76 -9.29 6.72
C ALA A 271 6.36 -9.12 6.11
N MET A 272 5.44 -10.05 6.41
CA MET A 272 4.04 -9.96 5.96
C MET A 272 3.30 -8.78 6.64
N ALA A 273 3.29 -8.72 7.97
CA ALA A 273 2.53 -7.72 8.72
C ALA A 273 3.27 -6.40 8.96
N GLY A 274 4.57 -6.45 8.96
CA GLY A 274 5.43 -5.36 9.38
C GLY A 274 6.22 -5.68 10.64
N GLY A 275 7.40 -5.12 10.76
CA GLY A 275 8.33 -5.50 11.81
C GLY A 275 9.58 -4.63 11.89
N GLY A 276 10.64 -5.21 12.46
CA GLY A 276 11.90 -4.54 12.74
C GLY A 276 11.99 -4.02 14.19
N SER A 277 13.12 -3.46 14.57
CA SER A 277 13.30 -2.80 15.87
C SER A 277 12.46 -1.53 15.97
N THR A 278 12.38 -0.78 14.89
CA THR A 278 11.44 0.32 14.65
C THR A 278 10.30 -0.19 13.77
N PRO A 279 9.03 0.15 14.08
CA PRO A 279 7.90 -0.29 13.27
C PRO A 279 8.06 0.14 11.79
N ARG A 280 8.03 -0.84 10.88
CA ARG A 280 8.05 -0.62 9.43
C ARG A 280 6.88 -1.33 8.77
N PRO A 281 6.33 -0.78 7.65
CA PRO A 281 5.25 -1.43 6.93
C PRO A 281 5.71 -2.77 6.33
N GLY A 282 4.83 -3.78 6.35
CA GLY A 282 5.02 -5.08 5.71
C GLY A 282 4.29 -5.19 4.38
N GLU A 283 4.30 -6.41 3.78
CA GLU A 283 3.68 -6.68 2.48
C GLU A 283 2.19 -6.31 2.43
N VAL A 284 1.44 -6.50 3.53
CA VAL A 284 0.02 -6.12 3.62
C VAL A 284 -0.18 -4.61 3.48
N SER A 285 0.73 -3.80 4.05
CA SER A 285 0.68 -2.35 3.93
C SER A 285 1.21 -1.87 2.59
N LEU A 286 2.23 -2.52 2.04
CA LEU A 286 2.74 -2.24 0.70
C LEU A 286 1.73 -2.59 -0.41
N ALA A 287 0.77 -3.48 -0.13
CA ALA A 287 -0.33 -3.80 -1.04
C ALA A 287 -1.51 -2.81 -0.94
N HIS A 288 -1.44 -1.79 -0.09
CA HIS A 288 -2.51 -0.81 0.12
C HIS A 288 -3.00 -0.20 -1.20
N ASN A 289 -4.32 -0.08 -1.37
CA ASN A 289 -5.01 0.34 -2.59
C ASN A 289 -4.66 -0.49 -3.85
N GLY A 290 -4.11 -1.69 -3.66
CA GLY A 290 -3.66 -2.58 -4.73
C GLY A 290 -4.06 -4.04 -4.50
N VAL A 291 -3.20 -4.95 -4.91
CA VAL A 291 -3.41 -6.40 -4.87
C VAL A 291 -2.30 -7.08 -4.06
N LEU A 292 -2.69 -7.90 -3.08
CA LEU A 292 -1.80 -8.87 -2.45
C LEU A 292 -2.06 -10.24 -3.08
N PHE A 293 -1.09 -10.76 -3.81
CA PHE A 293 -1.18 -12.06 -4.46
C PHE A 293 -0.40 -13.11 -3.68
N LEU A 294 -1.07 -14.18 -3.26
CA LEU A 294 -0.46 -15.32 -2.57
C LEU A 294 -0.55 -16.56 -3.46
N ASP A 295 0.54 -16.87 -4.13
CA ASP A 295 0.65 -18.12 -4.91
C ASP A 295 0.94 -19.29 -3.99
N GLU A 296 0.46 -20.48 -4.36
CA GLU A 296 0.61 -21.69 -3.55
C GLU A 296 0.13 -21.49 -2.09
N LEU A 297 -1.06 -20.91 -1.92
CA LEU A 297 -1.60 -20.51 -0.62
C LEU A 297 -1.42 -21.54 0.52
N PRO A 298 -1.61 -22.86 0.32
CA PRO A 298 -1.41 -23.86 1.39
C PRO A 298 0.05 -24.07 1.80
N GLU A 299 1.04 -23.52 1.05
CA GLU A 299 2.47 -23.68 1.39
C GLU A 299 2.97 -22.58 2.33
N PHE A 300 2.20 -21.49 2.52
CA PHE A 300 2.51 -20.49 3.54
C PHE A 300 2.42 -21.09 4.95
N SER A 301 3.22 -20.59 5.88
CA SER A 301 3.10 -20.97 7.28
C SER A 301 1.73 -20.55 7.84
N ARG A 302 1.18 -21.35 8.75
CA ARG A 302 -0.11 -21.07 9.38
C ARG A 302 -0.12 -19.69 10.06
N ASP A 303 0.95 -19.37 10.77
CA ASP A 303 1.08 -18.09 11.49
C ASP A 303 1.09 -16.90 10.51
N THR A 304 1.74 -17.04 9.35
CA THR A 304 1.75 -16.00 8.31
C THR A 304 0.35 -15.80 7.71
N LEU A 305 -0.44 -16.86 7.53
CA LEU A 305 -1.81 -16.75 7.03
C LEU A 305 -2.77 -16.15 8.08
N GLU A 306 -2.60 -16.50 9.35
CA GLU A 306 -3.46 -15.98 10.44
C GLU A 306 -3.30 -14.46 10.63
N VAL A 307 -2.12 -13.91 10.37
CA VAL A 307 -1.87 -12.47 10.45
C VAL A 307 -2.69 -11.67 9.43
N LEU A 308 -3.11 -12.28 8.31
CA LEU A 308 -3.94 -11.60 7.31
C LEU A 308 -5.38 -11.32 7.78
N ARG A 309 -5.84 -11.97 8.84
CA ARG A 309 -7.24 -11.88 9.30
C ARG A 309 -7.62 -10.47 9.72
N GLN A 310 -6.77 -9.83 10.52
CA GLN A 310 -7.02 -8.46 10.97
C GLN A 310 -6.96 -7.45 9.81
N PRO A 311 -5.93 -7.42 8.96
CA PRO A 311 -5.91 -6.58 7.75
C PRO A 311 -7.15 -6.70 6.87
N LEU A 312 -7.63 -7.91 6.63
CA LEU A 312 -8.81 -8.16 5.80
C LEU A 312 -10.14 -7.72 6.45
N GLU A 313 -10.19 -7.58 7.78
CA GLU A 313 -11.37 -7.07 8.50
C GLU A 313 -11.33 -5.57 8.72
N ASP A 314 -10.19 -5.07 9.23
CA ASP A 314 -10.06 -3.70 9.72
C ASP A 314 -9.50 -2.73 8.67
N GLY A 315 -8.97 -3.24 7.54
CA GLY A 315 -8.28 -2.44 6.53
C GLY A 315 -7.04 -1.72 7.06
N ALA A 316 -6.52 -2.15 8.22
CA ALA A 316 -5.32 -1.59 8.86
C ALA A 316 -4.60 -2.64 9.68
N VAL A 317 -3.29 -2.48 9.84
CA VAL A 317 -2.45 -3.30 10.70
C VAL A 317 -1.73 -2.43 11.75
N THR A 318 -1.69 -2.91 12.99
CA THR A 318 -0.94 -2.26 14.06
C THR A 318 0.33 -3.04 14.34
N VAL A 319 1.47 -2.38 14.17
CA VAL A 319 2.80 -2.95 14.39
C VAL A 319 3.37 -2.37 15.70
N SER A 320 3.36 -3.18 16.77
CA SER A 320 3.94 -2.80 18.06
C SER A 320 5.32 -3.43 18.24
N ARG A 321 6.33 -2.62 18.56
CA ARG A 321 7.73 -3.03 18.78
C ARG A 321 8.31 -2.28 19.96
N VAL A 322 9.53 -2.65 20.36
CA VAL A 322 10.23 -2.04 21.52
C VAL A 322 10.33 -0.51 21.39
N HIS A 323 10.47 -0.01 20.17
CA HIS A 323 10.68 1.42 19.91
C HIS A 323 9.42 2.16 19.41
N GLY A 324 8.23 1.61 19.66
CA GLY A 324 6.98 2.29 19.37
C GLY A 324 5.90 1.39 18.77
N THR A 325 4.75 2.00 18.57
CA THR A 325 3.59 1.38 17.88
C THR A 325 3.21 2.27 16.72
N ALA A 326 3.04 1.65 15.54
CA ALA A 326 2.58 2.33 14.34
C ALA A 326 1.38 1.59 13.75
N ARG A 327 0.41 2.35 13.25
CA ARG A 327 -0.73 1.83 12.50
C ARG A 327 -0.55 2.17 11.03
N TYR A 328 -0.63 1.16 10.18
CA TYR A 328 -0.53 1.31 8.73
C TYR A 328 -1.85 0.91 8.07
N PRO A 329 -2.36 1.69 7.11
CA PRO A 329 -3.50 1.28 6.31
C PRO A 329 -3.10 0.10 5.41
N CYS A 330 -4.04 -0.82 5.16
CA CYS A 330 -3.81 -2.00 4.34
C CYS A 330 -5.11 -2.47 3.66
N GLN A 331 -5.80 -1.54 3.00
CA GLN A 331 -6.96 -1.85 2.17
C GLN A 331 -6.47 -2.42 0.83
N PHE A 332 -6.41 -3.72 0.71
CA PHE A 332 -5.97 -4.42 -0.50
C PHE A 332 -7.00 -5.45 -0.93
N MET A 333 -6.96 -5.83 -2.19
CA MET A 333 -7.67 -6.99 -2.71
C MET A 333 -6.76 -8.21 -2.58
N LEU A 334 -7.21 -9.22 -1.83
CA LEU A 334 -6.50 -10.49 -1.74
C LEU A 334 -6.83 -11.34 -2.98
N ALA A 335 -5.81 -11.64 -3.77
CA ALA A 335 -5.84 -12.68 -4.78
C ALA A 335 -4.99 -13.85 -4.30
N ALA A 336 -5.51 -15.06 -4.32
CA ALA A 336 -4.78 -16.24 -3.92
C ALA A 336 -4.88 -17.32 -4.99
N ALA A 337 -3.86 -18.17 -5.08
CA ALA A 337 -3.89 -19.33 -5.96
C ALA A 337 -3.48 -20.60 -5.20
N MET A 338 -4.12 -21.72 -5.54
CA MET A 338 -3.75 -23.02 -5.00
C MET A 338 -4.02 -24.14 -6.00
N ASN A 339 -3.37 -25.27 -5.80
CA ASN A 339 -3.73 -26.50 -6.46
C ASN A 339 -4.91 -27.18 -5.74
N PRO A 340 -5.73 -28.02 -6.41
CA PRO A 340 -6.89 -28.65 -5.80
C PRO A 340 -6.51 -29.74 -4.76
N CYS A 341 -5.29 -30.25 -4.84
CA CYS A 341 -4.70 -31.24 -3.91
C CYS A 341 -3.18 -31.19 -3.98
N LYS A 342 -2.47 -31.97 -3.15
CA LYS A 342 -0.99 -32.00 -3.09
C LYS A 342 -0.34 -32.42 -4.42
N CYS A 343 -0.91 -33.38 -5.17
CA CYS A 343 -0.38 -33.75 -6.50
C CYS A 343 -0.82 -32.79 -7.61
N GLY A 344 -1.84 -31.94 -7.37
CA GLY A 344 -2.35 -30.95 -8.31
C GLY A 344 -3.40 -31.45 -9.31
N TYR A 345 -3.72 -32.73 -9.36
CA TYR A 345 -4.55 -33.30 -10.44
C TYR A 345 -5.96 -33.72 -10.03
N LEU A 346 -6.44 -33.35 -8.85
CA LEU A 346 -7.84 -33.63 -8.48
C LEU A 346 -8.81 -32.86 -9.39
N GLY A 347 -9.66 -33.62 -10.10
CA GLY A 347 -10.60 -33.07 -11.10
C GLY A 347 -9.98 -32.72 -12.45
N HIS A 348 -8.74 -33.15 -12.71
CA HIS A 348 -8.11 -32.94 -14.03
C HIS A 348 -8.75 -33.87 -15.07
N PRO A 349 -9.07 -33.38 -16.29
CA PRO A 349 -9.82 -34.17 -17.30
C PRO A 349 -9.03 -35.37 -17.82
N THR A 350 -7.69 -35.31 -17.89
CA THR A 350 -6.85 -36.35 -18.55
C THR A 350 -5.81 -36.99 -17.59
N ARG A 351 -5.62 -36.45 -16.38
CA ARG A 351 -4.64 -36.99 -15.41
C ARG A 351 -5.33 -37.39 -14.13
N GLU A 352 -5.07 -38.60 -13.66
CA GLU A 352 -5.65 -39.10 -12.42
C GLU A 352 -4.93 -38.53 -11.19
N CYS A 353 -5.72 -38.21 -10.18
CA CYS A 353 -5.23 -37.79 -8.87
C CYS A 353 -4.74 -39.02 -8.08
N THR A 354 -3.52 -38.97 -7.58
CA THR A 354 -2.92 -40.05 -6.77
C THR A 354 -3.08 -39.86 -5.27
N CYS A 355 -3.72 -38.76 -4.82
CA CYS A 355 -3.88 -38.44 -3.42
C CYS A 355 -5.02 -39.22 -2.79
N THR A 356 -4.80 -39.74 -1.58
CA THR A 356 -5.90 -40.28 -0.77
C THR A 356 -6.86 -39.18 -0.31
N PRO A 357 -8.14 -39.49 -0.02
CA PRO A 357 -9.08 -38.52 0.50
C PRO A 357 -8.56 -37.77 1.74
N SER A 358 -7.93 -38.50 2.67
CA SER A 358 -7.31 -37.91 3.86
C SER A 358 -6.18 -36.92 3.53
N ALA A 359 -5.33 -37.23 2.54
CA ALA A 359 -4.26 -36.31 2.10
C ALA A 359 -4.81 -35.04 1.45
N ILE A 360 -5.92 -35.14 0.71
CA ILE A 360 -6.62 -33.99 0.13
C ILE A 360 -7.17 -33.10 1.24
N GLU A 361 -7.84 -33.69 2.21
CA GLU A 361 -8.41 -32.97 3.33
C GLU A 361 -7.33 -32.30 4.18
N GLN A 362 -6.23 -33.00 4.50
CA GLN A 362 -5.11 -32.46 5.22
C GLN A 362 -4.46 -31.25 4.49
N TYR A 363 -4.35 -31.34 3.16
CA TYR A 363 -3.82 -30.25 2.33
C TYR A 363 -4.74 -29.01 2.39
N ARG A 364 -6.04 -29.19 2.27
CA ARG A 364 -7.02 -28.11 2.34
C ARG A 364 -7.11 -27.48 3.74
N ARG A 365 -6.99 -28.28 4.81
CA ARG A 365 -7.00 -27.80 6.21
C ARG A 365 -5.83 -26.93 6.59
N ARG A 366 -4.78 -26.81 5.74
CA ARG A 366 -3.70 -25.84 5.96
C ARG A 366 -4.21 -24.41 5.89
N ILE A 367 -5.27 -24.16 5.13
CA ILE A 367 -5.96 -22.88 5.10
C ILE A 367 -7.08 -22.92 6.16
N SER A 368 -7.05 -21.98 7.10
CA SER A 368 -8.08 -21.94 8.15
C SER A 368 -9.44 -21.55 7.58
N GLY A 369 -10.51 -22.13 8.13
CA GLY A 369 -11.89 -21.78 7.77
C GLY A 369 -12.14 -20.26 7.87
N PRO A 370 -11.74 -19.59 8.96
CA PRO A 370 -11.86 -18.13 9.07
C PRO A 370 -11.17 -17.31 7.98
N LEU A 371 -10.07 -17.79 7.39
CA LEU A 371 -9.44 -17.12 6.25
C LEU A 371 -10.22 -17.36 4.95
N LEU A 372 -10.64 -18.62 4.69
CA LEU A 372 -11.50 -18.95 3.54
C LEU A 372 -12.82 -18.16 3.59
N ASP A 373 -13.35 -17.99 4.79
CA ASP A 373 -14.52 -17.15 5.02
C ASP A 373 -14.32 -15.67 4.59
N ARG A 374 -13.12 -15.17 4.40
CA ARG A 374 -12.81 -13.81 3.94
C ARG A 374 -12.52 -13.72 2.44
N ILE A 375 -12.60 -14.83 1.74
CA ILE A 375 -12.49 -14.88 0.29
C ILE A 375 -13.89 -14.98 -0.31
N ASP A 376 -14.27 -14.03 -1.15
CA ASP A 376 -15.61 -13.90 -1.68
C ASP A 376 -15.85 -14.82 -2.88
N LEU A 377 -14.86 -14.97 -3.73
CA LEU A 377 -14.94 -15.70 -5.00
C LEU A 377 -13.97 -16.89 -5.00
N HIS A 378 -14.50 -18.10 -5.17
CA HIS A 378 -13.74 -19.32 -5.39
C HIS A 378 -13.92 -19.74 -6.85
N VAL A 379 -12.83 -19.73 -7.64
CA VAL A 379 -12.86 -19.90 -9.09
C VAL A 379 -12.03 -21.11 -9.47
N GLU A 380 -12.60 -22.01 -10.26
CA GLU A 380 -11.88 -23.15 -10.81
C GLU A 380 -11.19 -22.71 -12.12
N ALA A 381 -9.85 -22.76 -12.16
CA ALA A 381 -9.06 -22.51 -13.36
C ALA A 381 -8.76 -23.83 -14.05
N MET A 382 -9.52 -24.17 -15.08
CA MET A 382 -9.38 -25.41 -15.82
C MET A 382 -8.25 -25.34 -16.86
N PRO A 383 -7.65 -26.48 -17.29
CA PRO A 383 -6.74 -26.51 -18.41
C PRO A 383 -7.39 -25.94 -19.68
N VAL A 384 -6.64 -25.17 -20.44
CA VAL A 384 -7.12 -24.59 -21.71
C VAL A 384 -6.97 -25.63 -22.81
N GLU A 385 -8.01 -25.81 -23.63
CA GLU A 385 -7.98 -26.70 -24.79
C GLU A 385 -7.05 -26.17 -25.87
N TYR A 386 -6.49 -27.07 -26.69
CA TYR A 386 -5.52 -26.71 -27.72
C TYR A 386 -6.09 -25.71 -28.73
N GLU A 387 -7.35 -25.90 -29.12
CA GLU A 387 -8.05 -25.05 -30.06
C GLU A 387 -8.14 -23.60 -29.60
N ALA A 388 -8.39 -23.39 -28.28
CA ALA A 388 -8.43 -22.08 -27.67
C ALA A 388 -7.03 -21.43 -27.57
N LEU A 389 -5.97 -22.23 -27.43
CA LEU A 389 -4.58 -21.75 -27.44
C LEU A 389 -4.13 -21.37 -28.85
N ALA A 390 -4.56 -22.12 -29.87
CA ALA A 390 -4.21 -21.93 -31.26
C ALA A 390 -5.03 -20.81 -31.98
N ALA A 391 -6.12 -20.34 -31.37
CA ALA A 391 -6.95 -19.28 -31.91
C ALA A 391 -6.16 -17.99 -32.16
N GLU A 392 -6.28 -17.40 -33.34
CA GLU A 392 -5.63 -16.13 -33.69
C GLU A 392 -6.22 -14.93 -32.96
N ALA A 393 -7.51 -14.96 -32.65
CA ALA A 393 -8.18 -13.88 -31.92
C ALA A 393 -7.70 -13.81 -30.48
N GLY A 394 -7.15 -12.67 -30.11
CA GLY A 394 -6.82 -12.32 -28.70
C GLY A 394 -8.09 -12.22 -27.84
N GLY A 395 -7.91 -12.26 -26.53
CA GLY A 395 -8.98 -11.95 -25.58
C GLY A 395 -9.35 -10.47 -25.60
N GLU A 396 -10.34 -10.10 -24.79
CA GLU A 396 -10.71 -8.70 -24.55
C GLU A 396 -9.57 -7.96 -23.82
N SER A 397 -9.30 -6.71 -24.20
CA SER A 397 -8.21 -5.93 -23.62
C SER A 397 -8.50 -5.52 -22.16
N SER A 398 -7.45 -5.36 -21.38
CA SER A 398 -7.53 -4.82 -20.02
C SER A 398 -8.21 -3.45 -19.98
N ALA A 399 -8.00 -2.61 -20.99
CA ALA A 399 -8.61 -1.28 -21.08
C ALA A 399 -10.14 -1.35 -21.21
N ALA A 400 -10.68 -2.27 -22.04
CA ALA A 400 -12.11 -2.46 -22.20
C ALA A 400 -12.77 -2.97 -20.90
N ILE A 401 -12.16 -3.95 -20.24
CA ILE A 401 -12.64 -4.46 -18.95
C ILE A 401 -12.56 -3.36 -17.87
N ARG A 402 -11.45 -2.61 -17.82
CA ARG A 402 -11.28 -1.48 -16.88
C ARG A 402 -12.36 -0.42 -17.03
N ALA A 403 -12.77 -0.11 -18.27
CA ALA A 403 -13.84 0.86 -18.49
C ALA A 403 -15.16 0.43 -17.84
N ARG A 404 -15.57 -0.86 -17.97
CA ARG A 404 -16.78 -1.40 -17.32
C ARG A 404 -16.63 -1.45 -15.80
N VAL A 405 -15.46 -1.88 -15.32
CA VAL A 405 -15.14 -1.91 -13.87
C VAL A 405 -15.22 -0.52 -13.28
N THR A 406 -14.66 0.49 -13.96
CA THR A 406 -14.68 1.89 -13.48
C THR A 406 -16.11 2.44 -13.47
N ALA A 407 -16.93 2.14 -14.50
CA ALA A 407 -18.33 2.54 -14.51
C ALA A 407 -19.13 1.91 -13.36
N ALA A 408 -18.96 0.61 -13.10
CA ALA A 408 -19.59 -0.07 -11.98
C ALA A 408 -19.14 0.51 -10.62
N ARG A 409 -17.85 0.84 -10.45
CA ARG A 409 -17.33 1.49 -9.23
C ARG A 409 -17.93 2.88 -9.00
N LYS A 410 -18.10 3.66 -10.06
CA LYS A 410 -18.74 4.96 -9.97
C LYS A 410 -20.18 4.85 -9.45
N VAL A 411 -20.96 3.90 -9.96
CA VAL A 411 -22.32 3.62 -9.47
C VAL A 411 -22.32 3.23 -7.97
N GLN A 412 -21.33 2.43 -7.55
CA GLN A 412 -21.18 2.03 -6.14
C GLN A 412 -20.87 3.24 -5.23
N GLN A 413 -19.96 4.10 -5.64
CA GLN A 413 -19.58 5.30 -4.89
C GLN A 413 -20.76 6.29 -4.79
N GLU A 414 -21.46 6.55 -5.89
CA GLU A 414 -22.65 7.42 -5.91
C GLU A 414 -23.76 6.88 -5.01
N ARG A 415 -23.96 5.55 -4.97
CA ARG A 415 -24.94 4.89 -4.11
C ARG A 415 -24.58 4.96 -2.62
N CYS A 416 -23.30 4.95 -2.29
CA CYS A 416 -22.79 4.86 -0.92
C CYS A 416 -22.24 6.20 -0.37
N THR A 417 -22.67 7.33 -0.90
CA THR A 417 -22.26 8.68 -0.44
C THR A 417 -22.56 8.94 1.03
N ASP A 418 -23.55 8.27 1.61
CA ASP A 418 -23.90 8.31 3.03
C ASP A 418 -23.07 7.37 3.93
N LEU A 419 -22.14 6.59 3.35
CA LEU A 419 -21.28 5.64 4.05
C LEU A 419 -19.79 6.05 3.90
N PRO A 420 -19.26 6.88 4.81
CA PRO A 420 -17.86 7.30 4.74
C PRO A 420 -16.90 6.10 4.72
N GLY A 421 -15.93 6.10 3.82
CA GLY A 421 -14.91 5.06 3.69
C GLY A 421 -15.32 3.81 2.90
N VAL A 422 -16.59 3.71 2.43
CA VAL A 422 -17.05 2.63 1.55
C VAL A 422 -16.79 3.03 0.09
N ARG A 423 -15.84 2.38 -0.55
CA ARG A 423 -15.44 2.65 -1.95
C ARG A 423 -15.97 1.60 -2.93
N CYS A 424 -16.43 0.45 -2.44
CA CYS A 424 -16.89 -0.69 -3.25
C CYS A 424 -17.81 -1.64 -2.48
N ASN A 425 -18.49 -2.53 -3.21
CA ASN A 425 -19.48 -3.42 -2.63
C ASN A 425 -18.91 -4.41 -1.59
N ALA A 426 -17.64 -4.84 -1.73
CA ALA A 426 -17.02 -5.73 -0.74
C ALA A 426 -16.92 -5.08 0.65
N GLN A 427 -16.87 -3.75 0.71
CA GLN A 427 -16.78 -2.97 1.95
C GLN A 427 -18.14 -2.63 2.56
N LEU A 428 -19.27 -2.98 1.91
CA LEU A 428 -20.60 -2.70 2.43
C LEU A 428 -20.79 -3.37 3.81
N PRO A 429 -21.16 -2.60 4.86
CA PRO A 429 -21.51 -3.19 6.15
C PRO A 429 -22.74 -4.10 6.06
N GLY A 430 -22.79 -5.17 6.84
CA GLY A 430 -23.93 -6.09 6.85
C GLY A 430 -25.29 -5.39 7.06
N ALA A 431 -25.33 -4.36 7.91
CA ALA A 431 -26.52 -3.55 8.14
C ALA A 431 -27.02 -2.79 6.89
N ALA A 432 -26.09 -2.43 5.98
CA ALA A 432 -26.41 -1.71 4.75
C ALA A 432 -26.87 -2.63 3.60
N LEU A 433 -26.59 -3.93 3.66
CA LEU A 433 -26.92 -4.87 2.58
C LEU A 433 -28.42 -4.87 2.23
N ARG A 434 -29.30 -4.81 3.23
CA ARG A 434 -30.75 -4.76 2.99
C ARG A 434 -31.18 -3.52 2.21
N LYS A 435 -30.50 -2.41 2.41
CA LYS A 435 -30.79 -1.14 1.74
C LYS A 435 -30.31 -1.16 0.27
N TYR A 436 -29.08 -1.64 0.06
CA TYR A 436 -28.37 -1.50 -1.23
C TYR A 436 -28.42 -2.74 -2.13
N CYS A 437 -28.71 -3.93 -1.56
CA CYS A 437 -28.84 -5.18 -2.31
C CYS A 437 -30.31 -5.59 -2.43
N ARG A 438 -31.17 -4.71 -2.96
CA ARG A 438 -32.58 -5.01 -3.20
C ARG A 438 -32.70 -6.12 -4.24
N MET A 439 -33.41 -7.20 -3.90
CA MET A 439 -33.62 -8.37 -4.74
C MET A 439 -35.05 -8.41 -5.28
N THR A 440 -35.21 -8.98 -6.48
CA THR A 440 -36.51 -9.37 -6.97
C THR A 440 -37.05 -10.53 -6.13
N PRO A 441 -38.39 -10.71 -6.02
CA PRO A 441 -38.98 -11.82 -5.25
C PRO A 441 -38.49 -13.21 -5.69
N LYS A 442 -38.26 -13.40 -6.98
CA LYS A 442 -37.72 -14.66 -7.55
C LYS A 442 -36.27 -14.88 -7.14
N ALA A 443 -35.43 -13.84 -7.17
CA ALA A 443 -34.04 -13.90 -6.71
C ALA A 443 -33.96 -14.28 -5.22
N GLN A 444 -34.85 -13.72 -4.40
CA GLN A 444 -34.94 -14.03 -2.97
C GLN A 444 -35.29 -15.50 -2.72
N GLN A 445 -36.24 -16.07 -3.52
CA GLN A 445 -36.60 -17.49 -3.44
C GLN A 445 -35.41 -18.41 -3.78
N ILE A 446 -34.65 -18.11 -4.85
CA ILE A 446 -33.45 -18.89 -5.23
C ILE A 446 -32.40 -18.85 -4.12
N LEU A 447 -32.10 -17.65 -3.58
CA LEU A 447 -31.13 -17.50 -2.51
C LEU A 447 -31.57 -18.27 -1.25
N ARG A 448 -32.87 -18.22 -0.89
CA ARG A 448 -33.41 -18.97 0.25
C ARG A 448 -33.25 -20.46 0.04
N ALA A 449 -33.64 -20.97 -1.12
CA ALA A 449 -33.53 -22.40 -1.43
C ALA A 449 -32.07 -22.88 -1.40
N ALA A 450 -31.14 -22.07 -1.91
CA ALA A 450 -29.69 -22.35 -1.85
C ALA A 450 -29.18 -22.37 -0.39
N PHE A 451 -29.61 -21.41 0.43
CA PHE A 451 -29.24 -21.30 1.83
C PHE A 451 -29.70 -22.54 2.63
N GLU A 452 -30.95 -22.92 2.48
CA GLU A 452 -31.56 -24.07 3.18
C GLU A 452 -30.92 -25.41 2.71
N ARG A 453 -30.63 -25.56 1.40
CA ARG A 453 -30.07 -26.79 0.82
C ARG A 453 -28.60 -26.99 1.11
N LEU A 454 -27.81 -25.91 1.09
CA LEU A 454 -26.34 -25.96 1.14
C LEU A 454 -25.77 -25.58 2.52
N GLY A 455 -26.64 -25.27 3.51
CA GLY A 455 -26.21 -24.98 4.87
C GLY A 455 -25.27 -23.76 5.01
N TYR A 456 -25.43 -22.74 4.20
CA TYR A 456 -24.57 -21.57 4.25
C TYR A 456 -24.65 -20.82 5.59
N SER A 457 -23.52 -20.27 6.02
CA SER A 457 -23.43 -19.37 7.19
C SER A 457 -24.01 -17.99 6.88
N ALA A 458 -24.35 -17.21 7.92
CA ALA A 458 -24.77 -15.81 7.75
C ALA A 458 -23.69 -14.97 7.02
N ARG A 459 -22.41 -15.25 7.26
CA ARG A 459 -21.30 -14.60 6.56
C ARG A 459 -21.29 -14.93 5.07
N ALA A 460 -21.54 -16.18 4.70
CA ALA A 460 -21.64 -16.60 3.30
C ALA A 460 -22.82 -15.91 2.60
N TYR A 461 -23.96 -15.76 3.29
CA TYR A 461 -25.13 -15.02 2.80
C TYR A 461 -24.77 -13.58 2.45
N ASP A 462 -24.15 -12.84 3.38
CA ASP A 462 -23.74 -11.43 3.15
C ASP A 462 -22.79 -11.28 1.96
N ARG A 463 -21.88 -12.24 1.75
CA ARG A 463 -20.95 -12.23 0.63
C ARG A 463 -21.62 -12.50 -0.70
N ILE A 464 -22.49 -13.51 -0.74
CA ILE A 464 -23.26 -13.79 -1.96
C ILE A 464 -24.04 -12.54 -2.38
N LEU A 465 -24.61 -11.80 -1.42
CA LEU A 465 -25.31 -10.55 -1.71
C LEU A 465 -24.39 -9.46 -2.25
N ARG A 466 -23.18 -9.26 -1.67
CA ARG A 466 -22.21 -8.28 -2.17
C ARG A 466 -21.74 -8.61 -3.58
N VAL A 467 -21.45 -9.89 -3.85
CA VAL A 467 -21.06 -10.36 -5.18
C VAL A 467 -22.20 -10.19 -6.18
N ALA A 468 -23.42 -10.62 -5.84
CA ALA A 468 -24.60 -10.47 -6.69
C ALA A 468 -24.93 -9.00 -6.99
N ARG A 469 -24.73 -8.08 -6.00
CA ARG A 469 -24.87 -6.64 -6.23
C ARG A 469 -23.82 -6.14 -7.21
N THR A 470 -22.59 -6.62 -7.13
CA THR A 470 -21.52 -6.23 -8.06
C THR A 470 -21.82 -6.71 -9.49
N ILE A 471 -22.33 -7.93 -9.64
CA ILE A 471 -22.74 -8.45 -10.95
C ILE A 471 -23.86 -7.59 -11.52
N ALA A 472 -24.86 -7.25 -10.73
CA ALA A 472 -25.96 -6.37 -11.14
C ALA A 472 -25.48 -4.94 -11.49
N ASP A 473 -24.43 -4.41 -10.82
CA ASP A 473 -23.83 -3.13 -11.16
C ASP A 473 -23.11 -3.17 -12.51
N LEU A 474 -22.41 -4.27 -12.80
CA LEU A 474 -21.77 -4.50 -14.10
C LEU A 474 -22.79 -4.60 -15.25
N ASP A 475 -23.95 -5.17 -14.97
CA ASP A 475 -25.05 -5.32 -15.92
C ASP A 475 -25.96 -4.06 -15.98
N GLY A 476 -25.64 -3.00 -15.22
CA GLY A 476 -26.44 -1.77 -15.15
C GLY A 476 -27.82 -1.94 -14.54
N SER A 477 -28.03 -3.00 -13.76
CA SER A 477 -29.34 -3.33 -13.15
C SER A 477 -29.52 -2.66 -11.79
N GLU A 478 -30.65 -2.00 -11.56
CA GLU A 478 -30.97 -1.37 -10.27
C GLU A 478 -31.22 -2.42 -9.18
N GLN A 479 -31.87 -3.53 -9.50
CA GLN A 479 -32.18 -4.61 -8.58
C GLN A 479 -31.38 -5.87 -8.90
N VAL A 480 -31.07 -6.64 -7.86
CA VAL A 480 -30.45 -7.95 -7.99
C VAL A 480 -31.51 -8.97 -8.46
N ASP A 481 -31.33 -9.55 -9.65
CA ASP A 481 -32.23 -10.54 -10.21
C ASP A 481 -31.68 -11.98 -10.07
N THR A 482 -32.47 -12.94 -10.57
CA THR A 482 -32.19 -14.39 -10.51
C THR A 482 -30.86 -14.77 -11.17
N ALA A 483 -30.53 -14.14 -12.30
CA ALA A 483 -29.26 -14.35 -13.00
C ALA A 483 -28.06 -13.98 -12.12
N HIS A 484 -28.11 -12.81 -11.47
CA HIS A 484 -27.05 -12.30 -10.60
C HIS A 484 -26.81 -13.19 -9.37
N ILE A 485 -27.90 -13.69 -8.74
CA ILE A 485 -27.81 -14.63 -7.61
C ILE A 485 -27.24 -15.98 -8.08
N SER A 486 -27.69 -16.48 -9.22
CA SER A 486 -27.23 -17.76 -9.75
C SER A 486 -25.74 -17.74 -10.10
N GLU A 487 -25.26 -16.65 -10.73
CA GLU A 487 -23.84 -16.45 -11.01
C GLU A 487 -23.05 -16.33 -9.70
N ALA A 488 -23.49 -15.53 -8.72
CA ALA A 488 -22.81 -15.38 -7.44
C ALA A 488 -22.67 -16.69 -6.66
N LEU A 489 -23.68 -17.58 -6.72
CA LEU A 489 -23.67 -18.89 -6.09
C LEU A 489 -22.65 -19.86 -6.72
N GLN A 490 -22.30 -19.70 -8.01
CA GLN A 490 -21.28 -20.53 -8.67
C GLN A 490 -19.89 -20.30 -8.05
N TYR A 491 -19.58 -19.08 -7.64
CA TYR A 491 -18.31 -18.73 -7.02
C TYR A 491 -18.14 -19.22 -5.57
N ARG A 492 -19.06 -20.03 -5.04
CA ARG A 492 -18.98 -20.65 -3.71
C ARG A 492 -18.81 -22.19 -3.78
N ALA A 493 -18.22 -22.70 -4.84
CA ALA A 493 -18.08 -24.14 -5.09
C ALA A 493 -17.30 -24.90 -3.99
N LEU A 494 -16.31 -24.27 -3.34
CA LEU A 494 -15.54 -24.91 -2.25
C LEU A 494 -16.34 -25.11 -0.98
N ASP A 495 -17.35 -24.27 -0.71
CA ASP A 495 -18.22 -24.44 0.46
C ASP A 495 -19.09 -25.71 0.34
N ARG A 496 -19.37 -26.14 -0.90
CA ARG A 496 -20.18 -27.35 -1.20
C ARG A 496 -19.43 -28.66 -0.99
N LYS A 497 -18.08 -28.63 -1.03
CA LYS A 497 -17.22 -29.83 -0.94
C LYS A 497 -16.71 -30.09 0.47
N ALA A 498 -17.14 -29.29 1.46
CA ALA A 498 -16.79 -29.44 2.87
C ALA A 498 -17.83 -30.27 3.67
N MET A 499 -18.85 -30.85 2.99
CA MET A 499 -19.83 -31.78 3.56
C MET A 499 -19.45 -33.21 3.26
#